data_52916638f85a46479e464a5fbcc77ee9
#
_entry.id   52916638f85a46479e464a5fbcc77ee9
#
_cell.length_a   1.000
_cell.length_b   1.000
_cell.length_c   1.000
_cell.angle_alpha   90.00
_cell.angle_beta   90.00
_cell.angle_gamma   90.00
#
_symmetry.space_group_name_H-M   'P 1'
#
loop_
_entity.id
_entity.type
_entity.pdbx_description
1 polymer ?
#
loop_
_entity_poly.entity_id
_entity_poly.type
_entity_poly.pdbx_seq_one_letter_code
_entity_poly.pdbx_strand_id
1 'polypeptide(L)'
;LKIKPLYIYLFYILAILLSLYSMLSAPMPFTVNPFMHILVVFFAYLLSFLLIFLLSLLVSDVLKLIFRLKRKTHLSILISLTTLLFLYTTINAFCIREKETQIQLPHLTKEIKAVQLSDIHLGHFRGENHLRKIVNKVNELNPDIIFITGDLVESHYNSDKQTIAPLKNLKAPIYFVDGNHDAQVGVEKLKNNLREIGVRVLENEFVDTLGLRIIGLEYMRPNKQTSDPLSVAERKTIQSIMPTIPVLDTMPTIVLHHTPLGSEYVSKAGADLYLCGHTHGGQIFPLTLINDKNFVYNRGLYKKGRLQIYVSQGSGTFGIPLRLGTNPEISLLILQSSL
;
A
#
# COMPACT_ATOMS: atom_id res chain seq x y z
N LEU A 1 -2.52 -24.61 -29.79
CA LEU A 1 -3.59 -24.59 -28.79
C LEU A 1 -4.68 -23.65 -29.27
N LYS A 2 -5.85 -24.17 -29.71
CA LYS A 2 -7.01 -23.32 -29.99
C LYS A 2 -7.58 -22.83 -28.65
N ILE A 3 -7.51 -21.52 -28.44
CA ILE A 3 -8.15 -20.89 -27.25
C ILE A 3 -9.64 -21.17 -27.35
N LYS A 4 -10.24 -21.73 -26.27
CA LYS A 4 -11.68 -21.98 -26.25
C LYS A 4 -12.43 -20.65 -26.36
N PRO A 5 -13.51 -20.55 -27.15
CA PRO A 5 -14.30 -19.30 -27.29
C PRO A 5 -14.71 -18.71 -25.92
N LEU A 6 -14.97 -19.57 -24.93
CA LEU A 6 -15.31 -19.17 -23.55
C LEU A 6 -14.28 -18.19 -22.96
N TYR A 7 -12.98 -18.45 -23.09
CA TYR A 7 -11.94 -17.56 -22.54
C TYR A 7 -11.94 -16.20 -23.23
N ILE A 8 -12.23 -16.16 -24.52
CA ILE A 8 -12.34 -14.93 -25.31
C ILE A 8 -13.50 -14.08 -24.78
N TYR A 9 -14.71 -14.68 -24.63
CA TYR A 9 -15.87 -13.98 -24.07
C TYR A 9 -15.62 -13.49 -22.65
N LEU A 10 -15.04 -14.33 -21.78
CA LEU A 10 -14.72 -13.94 -20.42
C LEU A 10 -13.71 -12.79 -20.36
N PHE A 11 -12.74 -12.78 -21.28
CA PHE A 11 -11.79 -11.66 -21.40
C PHE A 11 -12.50 -10.35 -21.78
N TYR A 12 -13.42 -10.38 -22.74
CA TYR A 12 -14.21 -9.19 -23.10
C TYR A 12 -15.09 -8.72 -21.95
N ILE A 13 -15.75 -9.62 -21.25
CA ILE A 13 -16.56 -9.28 -20.06
C ILE A 13 -15.66 -8.64 -18.99
N LEU A 14 -14.49 -9.21 -18.73
CA LEU A 14 -13.52 -8.66 -17.78
C LEU A 14 -13.08 -7.24 -18.19
N ALA A 15 -12.76 -7.03 -19.46
CA ALA A 15 -12.37 -5.72 -19.98
C ALA A 15 -13.49 -4.69 -19.84
N ILE A 16 -14.73 -5.07 -20.14
CA ILE A 16 -15.91 -4.20 -19.99
C ILE A 16 -16.13 -3.85 -18.51
N LEU A 17 -16.08 -4.84 -17.60
CA LEU A 17 -16.27 -4.62 -16.18
C LEU A 17 -15.14 -3.75 -15.59
N LEU A 18 -13.91 -3.95 -16.03
CA LEU A 18 -12.79 -3.13 -15.62
C LEU A 18 -12.96 -1.68 -16.08
N SER A 19 -13.40 -1.49 -17.33
CA SER A 19 -13.69 -0.14 -17.87
C SER A 19 -14.84 0.55 -17.14
N LEU A 20 -15.92 -0.17 -16.84
CA LEU A 20 -17.05 0.35 -16.06
C LEU A 20 -16.63 0.69 -14.63
N TYR A 21 -15.87 -0.19 -13.98
CA TYR A 21 -15.33 0.07 -12.64
C TYR A 21 -14.43 1.31 -12.65
N SER A 22 -13.50 1.39 -13.60
CA SER A 22 -12.59 2.54 -13.75
C SER A 22 -13.35 3.84 -13.98
N MET A 23 -14.39 3.82 -14.83
CA MET A 23 -15.24 4.98 -15.08
C MET A 23 -16.02 5.41 -13.84
N LEU A 24 -16.59 4.47 -13.08
CA LEU A 24 -17.36 4.74 -11.86
C LEU A 24 -16.47 5.16 -10.69
N SER A 25 -15.23 4.69 -10.65
CA SER A 25 -14.23 5.07 -9.66
C SER A 25 -13.36 6.27 -10.08
N ALA A 26 -13.59 6.86 -11.27
CA ALA A 26 -12.89 8.06 -11.72
C ALA A 26 -13.16 9.27 -10.79
N PRO A 27 -12.23 10.24 -10.73
CA PRO A 27 -12.36 11.39 -9.83
C PRO A 27 -13.53 12.28 -10.25
N MET A 28 -14.71 11.92 -9.82
CA MET A 28 -15.84 12.84 -9.80
C MET A 28 -16.07 13.25 -8.34
N PRO A 29 -16.53 14.47 -8.07
CA PRO A 29 -16.84 14.91 -6.71
C PRO A 29 -18.09 14.17 -6.19
N PHE A 30 -18.05 12.85 -6.20
CA PHE A 30 -19.08 11.97 -5.65
C PHE A 30 -19.00 11.91 -4.12
N THR A 31 -18.85 13.07 -3.53
CA THR A 31 -19.18 13.19 -2.13
C THR A 31 -20.65 12.86 -2.01
N VAL A 32 -20.93 11.60 -1.62
CA VAL A 32 -22.18 11.26 -0.95
C VAL A 32 -23.39 10.93 -1.85
N ASN A 33 -23.20 10.36 -3.01
CA ASN A 33 -24.35 9.65 -3.60
C ASN A 33 -24.32 8.17 -3.16
N PRO A 34 -25.17 7.73 -2.20
CA PRO A 34 -25.20 6.35 -1.72
C PRO A 34 -25.41 5.32 -2.85
N PHE A 35 -26.13 5.71 -3.89
CA PHE A 35 -26.35 4.85 -5.06
C PHE A 35 -25.06 4.60 -5.83
N MET A 36 -24.24 5.62 -6.07
CA MET A 36 -22.96 5.46 -6.75
C MET A 36 -21.99 4.61 -5.92
N HIS A 37 -21.97 4.81 -4.60
CA HIS A 37 -21.19 3.95 -3.69
C HIS A 37 -21.59 2.47 -3.85
N ILE A 38 -22.88 2.16 -3.85
CA ILE A 38 -23.41 0.79 -4.05
C ILE A 38 -22.96 0.24 -5.41
N LEU A 39 -23.02 1.04 -6.47
CA LEU A 39 -22.57 0.61 -7.81
C LEU A 39 -21.08 0.31 -7.83
N VAL A 40 -20.24 1.18 -7.28
CA VAL A 40 -18.77 0.95 -7.20
C VAL A 40 -18.47 -0.34 -6.46
N VAL A 41 -19.08 -0.54 -5.29
CA VAL A 41 -18.91 -1.75 -4.49
C VAL A 41 -19.37 -3.00 -5.24
N PHE A 42 -20.55 -2.93 -5.88
CA PHE A 42 -21.11 -4.03 -6.66
C PHE A 42 -20.18 -4.43 -7.81
N PHE A 43 -19.75 -3.48 -8.64
CA PHE A 43 -18.87 -3.76 -9.78
C PHE A 43 -17.48 -4.23 -9.33
N ALA A 44 -16.96 -3.72 -8.23
CA ALA A 44 -15.69 -4.21 -7.67
C ALA A 44 -15.76 -5.67 -7.24
N TYR A 45 -16.84 -6.09 -6.54
CA TYR A 45 -17.03 -7.49 -6.16
C TYR A 45 -17.34 -8.38 -7.36
N LEU A 46 -18.09 -7.90 -8.34
CA LEU A 46 -18.33 -8.63 -9.58
C LEU A 46 -17.03 -8.86 -10.36
N LEU A 47 -16.20 -7.84 -10.49
CA LEU A 47 -14.87 -7.93 -11.09
C LEU A 47 -13.97 -8.88 -10.30
N SER A 48 -13.99 -8.80 -8.98
CA SER A 48 -13.28 -9.68 -8.07
C SER A 48 -13.67 -11.14 -8.27
N PHE A 49 -14.96 -11.42 -8.31
CA PHE A 49 -15.49 -12.75 -8.55
C PHE A 49 -15.06 -13.31 -9.91
N LEU A 50 -15.20 -12.51 -10.97
CA LEU A 50 -14.81 -12.92 -12.32
C LEU A 50 -13.31 -13.24 -12.42
N LEU A 51 -12.46 -12.46 -11.76
CA LEU A 51 -11.02 -12.67 -11.72
C LEU A 51 -10.66 -14.01 -11.03
N ILE A 52 -11.27 -14.29 -9.89
CA ILE A 52 -11.10 -15.56 -9.17
C ILE A 52 -11.70 -16.72 -9.96
N PHE A 53 -12.85 -16.54 -10.61
CA PHE A 53 -13.46 -17.55 -11.46
C PHE A 53 -12.55 -17.92 -12.65
N LEU A 54 -11.96 -16.93 -13.33
CA LEU A 54 -11.01 -17.16 -14.42
C LEU A 54 -9.77 -17.93 -13.96
N LEU A 55 -9.20 -17.57 -12.81
CA LEU A 55 -8.07 -18.28 -12.22
C LEU A 55 -8.46 -19.73 -11.88
N SER A 56 -9.62 -19.93 -11.27
CA SER A 56 -10.14 -21.25 -10.92
C SER A 56 -10.45 -22.11 -12.15
N LEU A 57 -10.98 -21.50 -13.22
CA LEU A 57 -11.25 -22.14 -14.49
C LEU A 57 -9.95 -22.64 -15.14
N LEU A 58 -8.92 -21.81 -15.17
CA LEU A 58 -7.61 -22.18 -15.70
C LEU A 58 -7.04 -23.38 -14.92
N VAL A 59 -7.02 -23.31 -13.60
CA VAL A 59 -6.51 -24.39 -12.74
C VAL A 59 -7.32 -25.68 -12.93
N SER A 60 -8.65 -25.58 -12.91
CA SER A 60 -9.52 -26.77 -13.07
C SER A 60 -9.43 -27.40 -14.46
N ASP A 61 -9.25 -26.62 -15.52
CA ASP A 61 -9.02 -27.14 -16.89
C ASP A 61 -7.66 -27.87 -16.99
N VAL A 62 -6.61 -27.34 -16.34
CA VAL A 62 -5.30 -28.03 -16.25
C VAL A 62 -5.43 -29.35 -15.50
N LEU A 63 -6.10 -29.35 -14.33
CA LEU A 63 -6.36 -30.59 -13.58
C LEU A 63 -7.17 -31.61 -14.39
N LYS A 64 -8.19 -31.17 -15.12
CA LYS A 64 -8.97 -32.03 -16.00
C LYS A 64 -8.12 -32.68 -17.08
N LEU A 65 -7.18 -31.93 -17.66
CA LEU A 65 -6.26 -32.44 -18.69
C LEU A 65 -5.29 -33.46 -18.11
N ILE A 66 -4.67 -33.20 -16.98
CA ILE A 66 -3.68 -34.07 -16.33
C ILE A 66 -4.35 -35.37 -15.83
N PHE A 67 -5.46 -35.24 -15.11
CA PHE A 67 -6.12 -36.36 -14.44
C PHE A 67 -7.30 -36.99 -15.23
N ARG A 68 -7.55 -36.49 -16.46
CA ARG A 68 -8.65 -36.94 -17.34
C ARG A 68 -10.01 -36.97 -16.63
N LEU A 69 -10.29 -35.88 -15.84
CA LEU A 69 -11.46 -35.80 -14.98
C LEU A 69 -12.79 -35.88 -15.78
N LYS A 70 -13.77 -36.58 -15.24
CA LYS A 70 -15.15 -36.59 -15.76
C LYS A 70 -15.77 -35.17 -15.60
N ARG A 71 -16.72 -34.82 -16.50
CA ARG A 71 -17.36 -33.51 -16.52
C ARG A 71 -17.95 -33.11 -15.16
N LYS A 72 -18.63 -34.00 -14.45
CA LYS A 72 -19.22 -33.70 -13.12
C LYS A 72 -18.14 -33.33 -12.10
N THR A 73 -17.07 -34.13 -12.00
CA THR A 73 -15.94 -33.89 -11.10
C THR A 73 -15.25 -32.54 -11.42
N HIS A 74 -15.02 -32.26 -12.72
CA HIS A 74 -14.44 -31.01 -13.15
C HIS A 74 -15.30 -29.80 -12.74
N LEU A 75 -16.64 -29.85 -12.94
CA LEU A 75 -17.54 -28.79 -12.52
C LEU A 75 -17.58 -28.61 -11.00
N SER A 76 -17.58 -29.72 -10.24
CA SER A 76 -17.51 -29.62 -8.77
C SER A 76 -16.22 -28.97 -8.30
N ILE A 77 -15.07 -29.33 -8.89
CA ILE A 77 -13.78 -28.70 -8.57
C ILE A 77 -13.82 -27.20 -8.90
N LEU A 78 -14.30 -26.82 -10.09
CA LEU A 78 -14.39 -25.41 -10.49
C LEU A 78 -15.25 -24.61 -9.51
N ILE A 79 -16.44 -25.09 -9.17
CA ILE A 79 -17.34 -24.38 -8.24
C ILE A 79 -16.72 -24.28 -6.86
N SER A 80 -16.21 -25.39 -6.31
CA SER A 80 -15.60 -25.41 -4.98
C SER A 80 -14.38 -24.49 -4.90
N LEU A 81 -13.49 -24.58 -5.89
CA LEU A 81 -12.26 -23.75 -5.94
C LEU A 81 -12.61 -22.27 -6.05
N THR A 82 -13.54 -21.89 -6.94
CA THR A 82 -13.99 -20.51 -7.09
C THR A 82 -14.57 -19.98 -5.79
N THR A 83 -15.48 -20.74 -5.16
CA THR A 83 -16.12 -20.30 -3.91
C THR A 83 -15.12 -20.14 -2.78
N LEU A 84 -14.26 -21.15 -2.56
CA LEU A 84 -13.26 -21.13 -1.48
C LEU A 84 -12.22 -20.01 -1.69
N LEU A 85 -11.70 -19.84 -2.91
CA LEU A 85 -10.75 -18.79 -3.19
C LEU A 85 -11.38 -17.41 -3.06
N PHE A 86 -12.59 -17.20 -3.56
CA PHE A 86 -13.28 -15.91 -3.46
C PHE A 86 -13.53 -15.52 -2.01
N LEU A 87 -14.04 -16.45 -1.19
CA LEU A 87 -14.22 -16.21 0.24
C LEU A 87 -12.88 -15.93 0.94
N TYR A 88 -11.87 -16.78 0.70
CA TYR A 88 -10.55 -16.59 1.28
C TYR A 88 -9.94 -15.22 0.93
N THR A 89 -9.90 -14.87 -0.36
CA THR A 89 -9.26 -13.63 -0.82
C THR A 89 -9.97 -12.39 -0.32
N THR A 90 -11.31 -12.44 -0.26
CA THR A 90 -12.11 -11.34 0.28
C THR A 90 -11.91 -11.18 1.79
N ILE A 91 -11.99 -12.27 2.56
CA ILE A 91 -11.76 -12.24 4.01
C ILE A 91 -10.33 -11.78 4.31
N ASN A 92 -9.33 -12.35 3.61
CA ASN A 92 -7.93 -12.00 3.79
C ASN A 92 -7.66 -10.51 3.55
N ALA A 93 -8.36 -9.87 2.60
CA ALA A 93 -8.21 -8.44 2.31
C ALA A 93 -8.56 -7.52 3.50
N PHE A 94 -9.31 -8.02 4.50
CA PHE A 94 -9.69 -7.28 5.71
C PHE A 94 -9.02 -7.80 6.99
N CYS A 95 -8.24 -8.90 6.89
CA CYS A 95 -7.52 -9.49 8.01
C CYS A 95 -6.13 -8.86 8.15
N ILE A 96 -6.04 -7.74 8.86
CA ILE A 96 -4.78 -7.05 9.11
C ILE A 96 -3.90 -7.90 10.03
N ARG A 97 -2.67 -8.15 9.59
CA ARG A 97 -1.65 -8.91 10.34
C ARG A 97 -0.56 -7.96 10.84
N GLU A 98 -0.05 -8.26 12.01
CA GLU A 98 1.14 -7.61 12.54
C GLU A 98 2.37 -8.33 11.98
N LYS A 99 3.35 -7.55 11.51
CA LYS A 99 4.60 -8.08 10.99
C LYS A 99 5.76 -7.40 11.70
N GLU A 100 6.39 -8.13 12.59
CA GLU A 100 7.59 -7.66 13.27
C GLU A 100 8.83 -7.83 12.38
N THR A 101 9.70 -6.81 12.39
CA THR A 101 10.97 -6.82 11.67
C THR A 101 12.02 -6.09 12.51
N GLN A 102 13.14 -6.74 12.77
CA GLN A 102 14.28 -6.13 13.45
C GLN A 102 15.15 -5.38 12.43
N ILE A 103 15.53 -4.15 12.78
CA ILE A 103 16.34 -3.26 11.95
C ILE A 103 17.50 -2.73 12.77
N GLN A 104 18.72 -2.98 12.29
CA GLN A 104 19.95 -2.54 12.95
C GLN A 104 20.33 -1.14 12.43
N LEU A 105 20.42 -0.17 13.33
CA LEU A 105 20.79 1.21 12.96
C LEU A 105 22.09 1.62 13.68
N PRO A 106 23.03 2.27 12.98
CA PRO A 106 24.25 2.78 13.61
C PRO A 106 23.89 3.93 14.57
N HIS A 107 24.71 4.10 15.61
CA HIS A 107 24.58 5.21 16.56
C HIS A 107 23.25 5.29 17.33
N LEU A 108 22.38 4.31 17.24
CA LEU A 108 21.18 4.25 18.07
C LEU A 108 21.56 3.85 19.48
N THR A 109 21.14 4.64 20.48
CA THR A 109 21.54 4.45 21.88
C THR A 109 20.57 3.59 22.70
N LYS A 110 19.33 3.48 22.23
CA LYS A 110 18.31 2.61 22.86
C LYS A 110 17.39 2.03 21.79
N GLU A 111 16.80 0.89 22.09
CA GLU A 111 15.76 0.28 21.24
C GLU A 111 14.55 1.21 21.10
N ILE A 112 14.01 1.30 19.89
CA ILE A 112 12.80 2.06 19.57
C ILE A 112 11.82 1.14 18.84
N LYS A 113 10.60 1.09 19.34
CA LYS A 113 9.47 0.41 18.66
C LYS A 113 8.79 1.39 17.74
N ALA A 114 9.02 1.25 16.45
CA ALA A 114 8.38 2.05 15.43
C ALA A 114 7.27 1.25 14.75
N VAL A 115 6.11 1.88 14.51
CA VAL A 115 5.07 1.30 13.65
C VAL A 115 5.04 2.04 12.33
N GLN A 116 5.12 1.29 11.23
CA GLN A 116 4.83 1.84 9.90
C GLN A 116 3.45 1.40 9.45
N LEU A 117 2.62 2.38 9.10
CA LEU A 117 1.37 2.25 8.35
C LEU A 117 1.59 2.76 6.94
N SER A 118 1.08 2.08 5.94
CA SER A 118 1.12 2.50 4.54
C SER A 118 -0.11 2.01 3.82
N ASP A 119 -0.48 2.69 2.76
CA ASP A 119 -1.49 2.19 1.81
C ASP A 119 -2.78 1.74 2.53
N ILE A 120 -3.32 2.60 3.39
CA ILE A 120 -4.56 2.33 4.14
C ILE A 120 -5.76 2.37 3.19
N HIS A 121 -5.71 3.26 2.18
CA HIS A 121 -6.75 3.45 1.17
C HIS A 121 -8.15 3.59 1.77
N LEU A 122 -8.30 4.60 2.64
CA LEU A 122 -9.63 4.97 3.15
C LEU A 122 -10.51 5.40 1.97
N GLY A 123 -11.63 4.72 1.79
CA GLY A 123 -12.47 4.89 0.61
C GLY A 123 -13.73 4.02 0.66
N HIS A 124 -14.21 3.57 -0.49
CA HIS A 124 -15.46 2.81 -0.61
C HIS A 124 -15.51 1.53 0.22
N PHE A 125 -14.38 0.86 0.43
CA PHE A 125 -14.30 -0.42 1.16
C PHE A 125 -13.84 -0.27 2.60
N ARG A 126 -13.18 0.85 2.92
CA ARG A 126 -12.51 1.09 4.20
C ARG A 126 -12.81 2.49 4.68
N GLY A 127 -13.70 2.60 5.61
CA GLY A 127 -14.06 3.87 6.25
C GLY A 127 -13.47 4.00 7.65
N GLU A 128 -14.04 4.91 8.42
CA GLU A 128 -13.68 5.24 9.79
C GLU A 128 -13.55 3.99 10.70
N ASN A 129 -14.47 3.03 10.60
CA ASN A 129 -14.44 1.80 11.41
C ASN A 129 -13.22 0.92 11.11
N HIS A 130 -12.75 0.91 9.87
CA HIS A 130 -11.52 0.20 9.51
C HIS A 130 -10.30 0.89 10.13
N LEU A 131 -10.24 2.22 10.04
CA LEU A 131 -9.18 3.01 10.66
C LEU A 131 -9.17 2.86 12.19
N ARG A 132 -10.33 2.81 12.85
CA ARG A 132 -10.43 2.53 14.29
C ARG A 132 -9.81 1.18 14.67
N LYS A 133 -10.04 0.13 13.86
CA LYS A 133 -9.41 -1.18 14.09
C LYS A 133 -7.89 -1.11 13.96
N ILE A 134 -7.36 -0.37 12.97
CA ILE A 134 -5.92 -0.13 12.82
C ILE A 134 -5.37 0.59 14.05
N VAL A 135 -6.01 1.69 14.46
CA VAL A 135 -5.60 2.51 15.61
C VAL A 135 -5.55 1.67 16.89
N ASN A 136 -6.57 0.86 17.14
CA ASN A 136 -6.60 -0.01 18.33
C ASN A 136 -5.43 -1.00 18.31
N LYS A 137 -5.21 -1.70 17.19
CA LYS A 137 -4.08 -2.63 17.04
C LYS A 137 -2.72 -1.94 17.22
N VAL A 138 -2.54 -0.75 16.65
CA VAL A 138 -1.30 0.03 16.82
C VAL A 138 -1.09 0.40 18.30
N ASN A 139 -2.13 0.81 19.01
CA ASN A 139 -2.02 1.15 20.42
C ASN A 139 -1.72 -0.08 21.32
N GLU A 140 -2.20 -1.28 20.91
CA GLU A 140 -1.86 -2.54 21.59
C GLU A 140 -0.36 -2.88 21.47
N LEU A 141 0.27 -2.52 20.35
CA LEU A 141 1.71 -2.68 20.14
C LEU A 141 2.57 -1.73 20.99
N ASN A 142 1.95 -0.67 21.53
CA ASN A 142 2.61 0.36 22.36
C ASN A 142 3.90 0.91 21.72
N PRO A 143 3.83 1.49 20.51
CA PRO A 143 5.00 2.03 19.82
C PRO A 143 5.50 3.31 20.46
N ASP A 144 6.79 3.62 20.28
CA ASP A 144 7.41 4.89 20.63
C ASP A 144 7.16 5.97 19.55
N ILE A 145 6.94 5.54 18.29
CA ILE A 145 6.78 6.41 17.12
C ILE A 145 5.96 5.71 16.03
N ILE A 146 5.23 6.49 15.25
CA ILE A 146 4.39 5.99 14.16
C ILE A 146 4.73 6.75 12.86
N PHE A 147 4.97 6.00 11.78
CA PHE A 147 5.18 6.51 10.44
C PHE A 147 4.00 6.15 9.54
N ILE A 148 3.46 7.11 8.81
CA ILE A 148 2.46 6.88 7.76
C ILE A 148 3.11 7.24 6.43
N THR A 149 3.40 6.23 5.61
CA THR A 149 4.16 6.38 4.35
C THR A 149 3.26 6.42 3.13
N GLY A 150 2.24 7.31 3.16
CA GLY A 150 1.39 7.65 2.04
C GLY A 150 0.23 6.69 1.76
N ASP A 151 -0.59 7.10 0.80
CA ASP A 151 -1.83 6.46 0.38
C ASP A 151 -2.77 6.17 1.56
N LEU A 152 -2.95 7.22 2.38
CA LEU A 152 -3.88 7.20 3.50
C LEU A 152 -5.32 7.14 2.99
N VAL A 153 -5.63 7.90 1.94
CA VAL A 153 -6.96 7.97 1.33
C VAL A 153 -6.94 7.50 -0.13
N GLU A 154 -8.06 6.95 -0.59
CA GLU A 154 -8.24 6.62 -2.00
C GLU A 154 -8.50 7.90 -2.81
N SER A 155 -7.97 7.98 -4.04
CA SER A 155 -7.96 9.18 -4.91
C SER A 155 -9.31 9.87 -5.11
N HIS A 156 -10.41 9.19 -4.81
CA HIS A 156 -11.78 9.67 -5.07
C HIS A 156 -12.59 9.83 -3.79
N TYR A 157 -11.94 9.65 -2.66
CA TYR A 157 -12.61 9.72 -1.36
C TYR A 157 -12.44 11.10 -0.73
N ASN A 158 -13.51 11.62 -0.16
CA ASN A 158 -13.46 12.89 0.52
C ASN A 158 -12.56 12.77 1.78
N SER A 159 -11.45 13.51 1.79
CA SER A 159 -10.52 13.58 2.93
C SER A 159 -11.13 14.36 4.12
N ASP A 160 -12.39 14.07 4.46
CA ASP A 160 -13.07 14.76 5.55
C ASP A 160 -12.44 14.41 6.89
N LYS A 161 -12.40 15.42 7.77
CA LYS A 161 -11.88 15.28 9.15
C LYS A 161 -12.47 14.09 9.90
N GLN A 162 -13.74 13.77 9.67
CA GLN A 162 -14.41 12.67 10.34
C GLN A 162 -13.80 11.31 9.97
N THR A 163 -13.43 11.10 8.70
CA THR A 163 -12.85 9.84 8.24
C THR A 163 -11.49 9.55 8.86
N ILE A 164 -10.66 10.60 9.04
CA ILE A 164 -9.31 10.47 9.62
C ILE A 164 -9.29 10.70 11.14
N ALA A 165 -10.41 11.13 11.73
CA ALA A 165 -10.52 11.43 13.16
C ALA A 165 -10.00 10.33 14.11
N PRO A 166 -10.14 9.02 13.80
CA PRO A 166 -9.58 7.97 14.65
C PRO A 166 -8.07 8.08 14.89
N LEU A 167 -7.30 8.70 13.99
CA LEU A 167 -5.85 8.91 14.17
C LEU A 167 -5.51 9.72 15.44
N LYS A 168 -6.43 10.57 15.90
CA LYS A 168 -6.28 11.30 17.18
C LYS A 168 -6.09 10.40 18.40
N ASN A 169 -6.56 9.15 18.31
CA ASN A 169 -6.51 8.19 19.41
C ASN A 169 -5.20 7.38 19.42
N LEU A 170 -4.30 7.60 18.45
CA LEU A 170 -2.95 7.06 18.51
C LEU A 170 -2.18 7.75 19.64
N LYS A 171 -1.46 6.94 20.44
CA LYS A 171 -0.79 7.41 21.66
C LYS A 171 0.62 7.90 21.44
N ALA A 172 1.28 7.45 20.35
CA ALA A 172 2.63 7.84 19.99
C ALA A 172 2.64 8.96 18.95
N PRO A 173 3.72 9.76 18.84
CA PRO A 173 3.89 10.75 17.79
C PRO A 173 3.75 10.16 16.40
N ILE A 174 3.06 10.88 15.49
CA ILE A 174 2.75 10.43 14.14
C ILE A 174 3.45 11.35 13.15
N TYR A 175 4.19 10.74 12.21
CA TYR A 175 4.83 11.41 11.08
C TYR A 175 4.23 10.90 9.78
N PHE A 176 3.82 11.80 8.91
CA PHE A 176 3.12 11.49 7.66
C PHE A 176 3.89 12.07 6.47
N VAL A 177 3.98 11.29 5.41
CA VAL A 177 4.29 11.73 4.04
C VAL A 177 3.17 11.28 3.12
N ASP A 178 2.88 12.06 2.07
CA ASP A 178 1.83 11.74 1.11
C ASP A 178 2.25 10.65 0.12
N GLY A 179 1.24 9.97 -0.44
CA GLY A 179 1.36 9.04 -1.55
C GLY A 179 0.71 9.57 -2.83
N ASN A 180 0.74 8.77 -3.90
CA ASN A 180 0.18 9.16 -5.18
C ASN A 180 -1.36 9.32 -5.15
N HIS A 181 -2.07 8.53 -4.35
CA HIS A 181 -3.51 8.68 -4.18
C HIS A 181 -3.86 9.91 -3.38
N ASP A 182 -3.13 10.20 -2.30
CA ASP A 182 -3.29 11.42 -1.51
C ASP A 182 -3.09 12.68 -2.37
N ALA A 183 -2.06 12.65 -3.24
CA ALA A 183 -1.71 13.77 -4.13
C ALA A 183 -2.83 14.12 -5.15
N GLN A 184 -3.70 13.16 -5.49
CA GLN A 184 -4.79 13.34 -6.45
C GLN A 184 -6.08 13.93 -5.84
N VAL A 185 -6.23 13.97 -4.52
CA VAL A 185 -7.50 14.31 -3.83
C VAL A 185 -7.55 15.71 -3.22
N GLY A 186 -6.69 16.62 -3.64
CA GLY A 186 -6.52 17.91 -2.96
C GLY A 186 -5.70 17.72 -1.68
N VAL A 187 -4.48 17.31 -1.85
CA VAL A 187 -3.52 16.93 -0.82
C VAL A 187 -3.38 17.95 0.30
N GLU A 188 -3.46 19.25 -0.02
CA GLU A 188 -3.37 20.32 0.96
C GLU A 188 -4.49 20.28 2.00
N LYS A 189 -5.73 19.96 1.57
CA LYS A 189 -6.85 19.77 2.51
C LYS A 189 -6.59 18.60 3.45
N LEU A 190 -6.10 17.47 2.92
CA LEU A 190 -5.74 16.31 3.72
C LEU A 190 -4.63 16.65 4.72
N LYS A 191 -3.54 17.27 4.26
CA LYS A 191 -2.39 17.67 5.09
C LYS A 191 -2.82 18.63 6.21
N ASN A 192 -3.67 19.61 5.92
CA ASN A 192 -4.20 20.54 6.92
C ASN A 192 -5.08 19.83 7.94
N ASN A 193 -5.97 18.95 7.52
CA ASN A 193 -6.79 18.13 8.43
C ASN A 193 -5.93 17.24 9.33
N LEU A 194 -4.83 16.65 8.80
CA LEU A 194 -3.88 15.86 9.58
C LEU A 194 -3.14 16.70 10.62
N ARG A 195 -2.67 17.89 10.25
CA ARG A 195 -2.02 18.85 11.19
C ARG A 195 -2.97 19.25 12.33
N GLU A 196 -4.24 19.51 12.03
CA GLU A 196 -5.25 19.87 13.04
C GLU A 196 -5.53 18.76 14.05
N ILE A 197 -5.30 17.50 13.69
CA ILE A 197 -5.45 16.37 14.60
C ILE A 197 -4.13 15.95 15.26
N GLY A 198 -3.06 16.73 15.10
CA GLY A 198 -1.78 16.51 15.77
C GLY A 198 -0.79 15.63 15.01
N VAL A 199 -1.05 15.29 13.74
CA VAL A 199 -0.09 14.56 12.89
C VAL A 199 0.97 15.53 12.35
N ARG A 200 2.24 15.17 12.48
CA ARG A 200 3.33 15.92 11.87
C ARG A 200 3.45 15.52 10.39
N VAL A 201 3.02 16.42 9.51
CA VAL A 201 3.18 16.27 8.05
C VAL A 201 4.56 16.76 7.66
N LEU A 202 5.34 15.93 6.99
CA LEU A 202 6.68 16.26 6.51
C LEU A 202 6.67 16.50 4.99
N GLU A 203 7.24 17.62 4.56
CA GLU A 203 7.20 18.10 3.16
C GLU A 203 8.59 18.49 2.69
N ASN A 204 9.44 17.52 2.36
CA ASN A 204 10.85 17.71 1.97
C ASN A 204 11.66 18.37 3.08
N GLU A 205 11.39 17.99 4.29
CA GLU A 205 12.01 18.50 5.50
C GLU A 205 12.46 17.37 6.43
N PHE A 206 13.14 17.71 7.49
CA PHE A 206 13.52 16.75 8.53
C PHE A 206 13.10 17.22 9.92
N VAL A 207 13.08 16.27 10.83
CA VAL A 207 12.89 16.47 12.27
C VAL A 207 13.79 15.53 13.04
N ASP A 208 14.40 16.02 14.12
CA ASP A 208 15.18 15.20 15.03
C ASP A 208 14.34 14.86 16.28
N THR A 209 14.19 13.56 16.57
CA THR A 209 13.42 13.07 17.70
C THR A 209 13.89 11.68 18.11
N LEU A 210 13.81 11.35 19.39
CA LEU A 210 14.20 10.05 19.95
C LEU A 210 15.62 9.58 19.58
N GLY A 211 16.52 10.50 19.25
CA GLY A 211 17.87 10.18 18.74
C GLY A 211 17.89 9.69 17.30
N LEU A 212 16.85 10.01 16.53
CA LEU A 212 16.72 9.73 15.09
C LEU A 212 16.55 11.03 14.32
N ARG A 213 17.12 11.12 13.13
CA ARG A 213 16.74 12.08 12.10
C ARG A 213 15.72 11.44 11.17
N ILE A 214 14.56 12.05 11.06
CA ILE A 214 13.46 11.61 10.19
C ILE A 214 13.34 12.62 9.07
N ILE A 215 13.62 12.20 7.84
CA ILE A 215 13.42 13.00 6.63
C ILE A 215 12.13 12.52 5.97
N GLY A 216 11.19 13.44 5.75
CA GLY A 216 9.97 13.14 4.99
C GLY A 216 10.02 13.78 3.62
N LEU A 217 9.85 12.97 2.58
CA LEU A 217 9.76 13.42 1.20
C LEU A 217 8.32 13.36 0.73
N GLU A 218 7.84 14.45 0.12
CA GLU A 218 6.57 14.43 -0.62
C GLU A 218 6.60 13.40 -1.73
N TYR A 219 5.44 12.97 -2.20
CA TYR A 219 5.36 12.08 -3.36
C TYR A 219 5.93 12.77 -4.60
N MET A 220 6.99 12.19 -5.15
CA MET A 220 7.68 12.70 -6.34
C MET A 220 8.39 11.60 -7.10
N ARG A 221 8.73 11.88 -8.37
CA ARG A 221 9.56 11.00 -9.19
C ARG A 221 10.99 10.87 -8.63
N PRO A 222 11.64 9.72 -8.83
CA PRO A 222 13.04 9.57 -8.42
C PRO A 222 13.96 10.54 -9.17
N ASN A 223 13.74 10.74 -10.48
CA ASN A 223 14.51 11.65 -11.34
C ASN A 223 13.65 12.13 -12.53
N LYS A 224 14.18 13.03 -13.35
CA LYS A 224 13.46 13.58 -14.51
C LYS A 224 13.22 12.60 -15.65
N GLN A 225 13.98 11.52 -15.73
CA GLN A 225 13.90 10.49 -16.78
C GLN A 225 12.81 9.46 -16.49
N THR A 226 12.45 9.26 -15.23
CA THR A 226 11.39 8.32 -14.85
C THR A 226 10.03 8.91 -15.15
N SER A 227 9.27 8.22 -16.00
CA SER A 227 7.87 8.55 -16.24
C SER A 227 7.04 8.16 -15.03
N ASP A 228 6.31 9.12 -14.47
CA ASP A 228 5.32 8.90 -13.44
C ASP A 228 4.13 9.83 -13.68
N PRO A 229 3.07 9.33 -14.32
CA PRO A 229 1.91 10.14 -14.69
C PRO A 229 1.13 10.66 -13.48
N LEU A 230 1.35 10.09 -12.30
CA LEU A 230 0.68 10.45 -11.05
C LEU A 230 1.48 11.46 -10.21
N SER A 231 2.72 11.77 -10.58
CA SER A 231 3.53 12.76 -9.89
C SER A 231 3.02 14.17 -10.16
N VAL A 232 2.59 14.84 -9.11
CA VAL A 232 2.03 16.21 -9.18
C VAL A 232 3.12 17.28 -9.31
N ALA A 233 4.32 17.02 -8.82
CA ALA A 233 5.42 17.98 -8.81
C ALA A 233 6.37 17.77 -10.00
N GLU A 234 6.08 18.38 -11.15
CA GLU A 234 6.91 18.28 -12.36
C GLU A 234 8.38 18.72 -12.19
N ARG A 235 8.69 19.53 -11.18
CA ARG A 235 10.02 20.15 -11.00
C ARG A 235 10.87 19.50 -9.92
N LYS A 236 10.28 18.92 -8.88
CA LYS A 236 10.99 18.28 -7.77
C LYS A 236 11.19 16.78 -8.05
N THR A 237 12.35 16.27 -7.70
CA THR A 237 12.67 14.83 -7.76
C THR A 237 13.48 14.45 -6.54
N ILE A 238 13.45 13.17 -6.16
CA ILE A 238 14.28 12.67 -5.04
C ILE A 238 15.75 13.01 -5.31
N GLN A 239 16.21 12.86 -6.56
CA GLN A 239 17.56 13.25 -6.99
C GLN A 239 17.89 14.71 -6.69
N SER A 240 16.92 15.63 -6.83
CA SER A 240 17.17 17.07 -6.61
C SER A 240 17.00 17.48 -5.15
N ILE A 241 16.14 16.81 -4.39
CA ILE A 241 15.81 17.20 -3.01
C ILE A 241 16.75 16.56 -1.99
N MET A 242 17.07 15.26 -2.12
CA MET A 242 17.91 14.58 -1.12
C MET A 242 19.25 15.29 -0.80
N PRO A 243 19.99 15.84 -1.79
CA PRO A 243 21.23 16.56 -1.49
C PRO A 243 21.05 17.87 -0.72
N THR A 244 19.83 18.43 -0.66
CA THR A 244 19.54 19.68 0.05
C THR A 244 19.21 19.47 1.53
N ILE A 245 18.95 18.22 1.94
CA ILE A 245 18.59 17.88 3.32
C ILE A 245 19.80 17.21 3.99
N PRO A 246 20.30 17.74 5.12
CA PRO A 246 21.49 17.21 5.75
C PRO A 246 21.23 15.82 6.38
N VAL A 247 22.06 14.85 6.02
CA VAL A 247 22.17 13.54 6.68
C VAL A 247 23.36 13.61 7.63
N LEU A 248 23.22 13.05 8.82
CA LEU A 248 24.26 13.09 9.85
C LEU A 248 24.92 11.70 10.04
N ASP A 249 26.25 11.70 10.18
CA ASP A 249 26.97 10.47 10.51
C ASP A 249 26.94 10.12 12.01
N THR A 250 26.42 11.02 12.84
CA THR A 250 26.38 10.85 14.31
C THR A 250 25.03 10.41 14.83
N MET A 251 24.03 10.33 13.97
CA MET A 251 22.64 9.99 14.32
C MET A 251 22.02 9.19 13.18
N PRO A 252 21.29 8.09 13.48
CA PRO A 252 20.58 7.33 12.45
C PRO A 252 19.61 8.21 11.65
N THR A 253 19.65 8.10 10.33
CA THR A 253 18.75 8.85 9.45
C THR A 253 17.76 7.90 8.78
N ILE A 254 16.47 8.14 9.04
CA ILE A 254 15.33 7.44 8.43
C ILE A 254 14.70 8.34 7.39
N VAL A 255 14.54 7.87 6.17
CA VAL A 255 13.83 8.59 5.09
C VAL A 255 12.46 7.95 4.90
N LEU A 256 11.42 8.76 4.92
CA LEU A 256 10.05 8.38 4.62
C LEU A 256 9.70 8.85 3.20
N HIS A 257 9.23 7.94 2.38
CA HIS A 257 8.67 8.24 1.07
C HIS A 257 7.69 7.13 0.68
N HIS A 258 6.72 7.46 -0.16
CA HIS A 258 5.69 6.48 -0.49
C HIS A 258 6.22 5.32 -1.33
N THR A 259 6.98 5.58 -2.39
CA THR A 259 7.47 4.51 -3.29
C THR A 259 8.91 4.07 -2.96
N PRO A 260 9.31 2.81 -3.24
CA PRO A 260 10.69 2.37 -3.07
C PRO A 260 11.63 2.86 -4.17
N LEU A 261 11.11 3.59 -5.16
CA LEU A 261 11.90 4.19 -6.23
C LEU A 261 12.79 5.31 -5.69
N GLY A 262 13.94 5.55 -6.31
CA GLY A 262 14.88 6.59 -5.88
C GLY A 262 15.78 6.19 -4.71
N SER A 263 15.75 4.93 -4.29
CA SER A 263 16.63 4.41 -3.24
C SER A 263 18.12 4.61 -3.50
N GLU A 264 18.53 4.77 -4.77
CA GLU A 264 19.91 5.12 -5.14
C GLU A 264 20.32 6.51 -4.67
N TYR A 265 19.41 7.49 -4.71
CA TYR A 265 19.67 8.87 -4.25
C TYR A 265 19.66 8.93 -2.71
N VAL A 266 18.75 8.19 -2.08
CA VAL A 266 18.69 8.05 -0.61
C VAL A 266 19.95 7.37 -0.08
N SER A 267 20.40 6.29 -0.74
CA SER A 267 21.65 5.60 -0.40
C SER A 267 22.88 6.49 -0.58
N LYS A 268 22.93 7.25 -1.70
CA LYS A 268 24.03 8.18 -1.99
C LYS A 268 24.12 9.33 -0.97
N ALA A 269 22.99 9.75 -0.41
CA ALA A 269 22.94 10.75 0.63
C ALA A 269 23.43 10.24 1.99
N GLY A 270 23.61 8.91 2.17
CA GLY A 270 24.12 8.31 3.40
C GLY A 270 23.06 7.95 4.43
N ALA A 271 21.77 7.90 4.08
CA ALA A 271 20.71 7.47 4.98
C ALA A 271 20.86 5.99 5.39
N ASP A 272 20.31 5.64 6.55
CA ASP A 272 20.42 4.30 7.13
C ASP A 272 19.19 3.43 6.86
N LEU A 273 18.00 4.05 6.85
CA LEU A 273 16.73 3.35 6.64
C LEU A 273 15.83 4.14 5.68
N TYR A 274 15.21 3.43 4.74
CA TYR A 274 14.22 3.97 3.82
C TYR A 274 12.91 3.20 3.98
N LEU A 275 11.86 3.88 4.44
CA LEU A 275 10.54 3.31 4.68
C LEU A 275 9.60 3.67 3.54
N CYS A 276 9.02 2.64 2.91
CA CYS A 276 8.18 2.78 1.72
C CYS A 276 6.95 1.85 1.78
N GLY A 277 6.00 2.10 0.88
CA GLY A 277 4.84 1.26 0.59
C GLY A 277 4.62 1.09 -0.91
N HIS A 278 3.40 1.47 -1.38
CA HIS A 278 3.00 1.60 -2.78
C HIS A 278 2.79 0.28 -3.54
N THR A 279 3.64 -0.71 -3.34
CA THR A 279 3.67 -1.91 -4.17
C THR A 279 2.58 -2.92 -3.85
N HIS A 280 1.99 -2.85 -2.65
CA HIS A 280 1.08 -3.85 -2.07
C HIS A 280 1.60 -5.29 -2.14
N GLY A 281 2.90 -5.48 -2.43
CA GLY A 281 3.48 -6.79 -2.76
C GLY A 281 2.87 -7.43 -4.02
N GLY A 282 2.23 -6.63 -4.90
CA GLY A 282 1.49 -7.08 -6.08
C GLY A 282 0.07 -7.55 -5.79
N GLN A 283 -0.40 -7.43 -4.56
CA GLN A 283 -1.76 -7.66 -4.04
C GLN A 283 -2.39 -9.02 -4.38
N ILE A 284 -2.46 -9.44 -5.66
CA ILE A 284 -3.20 -10.63 -6.10
C ILE A 284 -2.32 -11.49 -6.99
N PHE A 285 -2.07 -12.76 -6.60
CA PHE A 285 -1.43 -13.74 -7.47
C PHE A 285 -2.32 -14.02 -8.71
N PRO A 286 -1.77 -14.09 -9.94
CA PRO A 286 -0.33 -14.09 -10.29
C PRO A 286 0.32 -12.70 -10.51
N LEU A 287 -0.39 -11.59 -10.29
CA LEU A 287 0.18 -10.24 -10.47
C LEU A 287 1.36 -9.98 -9.52
N THR A 288 1.41 -10.68 -8.37
CA THR A 288 2.57 -10.68 -7.47
C THR A 288 3.88 -11.00 -8.19
N LEU A 289 3.87 -11.95 -9.15
CA LEU A 289 5.04 -12.34 -9.94
C LEU A 289 5.48 -11.25 -10.93
N ILE A 290 4.51 -10.49 -11.46
CA ILE A 290 4.78 -9.37 -12.36
C ILE A 290 5.38 -8.22 -11.55
N ASN A 291 4.82 -7.98 -10.37
CA ASN A 291 5.28 -6.93 -9.48
C ASN A 291 6.71 -7.18 -8.97
N ASP A 292 7.06 -8.44 -8.66
CA ASP A 292 8.42 -8.84 -8.28
C ASP A 292 9.46 -8.59 -9.40
N LYS A 293 9.03 -8.50 -10.67
CA LYS A 293 9.90 -8.13 -11.81
C LYS A 293 9.99 -6.62 -12.02
N ASN A 294 8.91 -5.88 -11.72
CA ASN A 294 8.83 -4.45 -11.97
C ASN A 294 9.48 -3.62 -10.85
N PHE A 295 9.42 -4.10 -9.61
CA PHE A 295 10.00 -3.44 -8.45
C PHE A 295 11.18 -4.26 -7.91
N VAL A 296 12.37 -3.69 -7.95
CA VAL A 296 13.57 -4.29 -7.33
C VAL A 296 13.35 -4.52 -5.83
N TYR A 297 12.62 -3.62 -5.19
CA TYR A 297 12.21 -3.72 -3.79
C TYR A 297 10.70 -3.75 -3.74
N ASN A 298 10.10 -4.93 -3.49
CA ASN A 298 8.67 -5.12 -3.58
C ASN A 298 7.99 -5.23 -2.20
N ARG A 299 8.57 -5.98 -1.26
CA ARG A 299 7.98 -6.19 0.07
C ARG A 299 8.99 -6.71 1.09
N GLY A 300 8.96 -6.18 2.32
CA GLY A 300 9.84 -6.59 3.40
C GLY A 300 11.17 -5.82 3.41
N LEU A 301 12.16 -6.37 4.07
CA LEU A 301 13.45 -5.73 4.33
C LEU A 301 14.50 -6.12 3.28
N TYR A 302 15.17 -5.13 2.72
CA TYR A 302 16.30 -5.27 1.81
C TYR A 302 17.49 -4.48 2.30
N LYS A 303 18.68 -4.75 1.77
CA LYS A 303 19.91 -4.04 2.07
C LYS A 303 20.59 -3.59 0.77
N LYS A 304 21.00 -2.31 0.72
CA LYS A 304 21.75 -1.70 -0.39
C LYS A 304 22.93 -0.91 0.18
N GLY A 305 24.09 -1.56 0.27
CA GLY A 305 25.23 -0.98 1.00
C GLY A 305 24.88 -0.76 2.47
N ARG A 306 25.01 0.47 2.97
CA ARG A 306 24.62 0.87 4.32
C ARG A 306 23.08 0.97 4.46
N LEU A 307 22.39 1.42 3.40
CA LEU A 307 20.95 1.65 3.43
C LEU A 307 20.17 0.36 3.58
N GLN A 308 19.30 0.30 4.57
CA GLN A 308 18.23 -0.69 4.69
C GLN A 308 16.94 -0.11 4.08
N ILE A 309 16.19 -0.91 3.33
CA ILE A 309 14.96 -0.49 2.65
C ILE A 309 13.86 -1.42 3.11
N TYR A 310 12.86 -0.88 3.79
CA TYR A 310 11.68 -1.65 4.17
C TYR A 310 10.48 -1.20 3.35
N VAL A 311 9.86 -2.15 2.67
CA VAL A 311 8.68 -1.92 1.85
C VAL A 311 7.49 -2.64 2.47
N SER A 312 6.52 -1.86 2.97
CA SER A 312 5.27 -2.39 3.52
C SER A 312 4.36 -2.91 2.40
N GLN A 313 3.62 -3.98 2.68
CA GLN A 313 2.56 -4.46 1.79
C GLN A 313 1.27 -3.65 1.91
N GLY A 314 1.24 -2.67 2.80
CA GLY A 314 0.06 -1.85 3.07
C GLY A 314 -1.00 -2.53 3.94
N SER A 315 -1.76 -1.75 4.68
CA SER A 315 -2.85 -2.22 5.53
C SER A 315 -4.22 -2.22 4.84
N GLY A 316 -4.29 -1.62 3.64
CA GLY A 316 -5.48 -1.60 2.78
C GLY A 316 -5.37 -2.49 1.53
N THR A 317 -6.10 -2.12 0.50
CA THR A 317 -6.00 -2.68 -0.86
C THR A 317 -6.16 -1.56 -1.87
N PHE A 318 -5.43 -1.65 -2.95
CA PHE A 318 -5.62 -0.81 -4.13
C PHE A 318 -6.79 -1.34 -4.98
N GLY A 319 -7.73 -0.47 -5.33
CA GLY A 319 -8.87 -0.78 -6.18
C GLY A 319 -9.81 -1.83 -5.58
N ILE A 320 -9.76 -3.08 -6.05
CA ILE A 320 -10.68 -4.13 -5.61
C ILE A 320 -10.29 -4.76 -4.26
N PRO A 321 -11.28 -5.16 -3.43
CA PRO A 321 -11.02 -5.66 -2.07
C PRO A 321 -10.62 -7.15 -2.06
N LEU A 322 -9.51 -7.49 -2.71
CA LEU A 322 -8.94 -8.84 -2.75
C LEU A 322 -7.47 -8.87 -2.34
N ARG A 323 -7.08 -9.93 -1.63
CA ARG A 323 -5.67 -10.26 -1.37
C ARG A 323 -5.43 -11.76 -1.54
N LEU A 324 -4.54 -12.12 -2.50
CA LEU A 324 -4.10 -13.48 -2.75
C LEU A 324 -2.57 -13.51 -2.91
N GLY A 325 -1.89 -14.24 -2.02
CA GLY A 325 -0.41 -14.27 -1.99
C GLY A 325 0.25 -13.09 -1.29
N THR A 326 -0.54 -12.16 -0.76
CA THR A 326 -0.12 -11.04 0.08
C THR A 326 -1.10 -10.87 1.25
N ASN A 327 -0.71 -10.09 2.26
CA ASN A 327 -1.56 -9.82 3.42
C ASN A 327 -1.57 -8.32 3.74
N PRO A 328 -2.71 -7.78 4.20
CA PRO A 328 -2.70 -6.47 4.83
C PRO A 328 -1.82 -6.52 6.08
N GLU A 329 -0.94 -5.53 6.27
CA GLU A 329 0.00 -5.53 7.40
C GLU A 329 0.06 -4.20 8.14
N ILE A 330 0.28 -4.28 9.44
CA ILE A 330 0.85 -3.25 10.29
C ILE A 330 2.28 -3.67 10.53
N SER A 331 3.25 -2.87 10.11
CA SER A 331 4.67 -3.21 10.24
C SER A 331 5.19 -2.70 11.59
N LEU A 332 5.52 -3.61 12.51
CA LEU A 332 6.24 -3.30 13.75
C LEU A 332 7.74 -3.41 13.49
N LEU A 333 8.43 -2.29 13.53
CA LEU A 333 9.86 -2.19 13.30
C LEU A 333 10.58 -2.01 14.63
N ILE A 334 11.37 -3.00 15.02
CA ILE A 334 12.20 -2.93 16.22
C ILE A 334 13.57 -2.38 15.81
N LEU A 335 13.76 -1.09 16.05
CA LEU A 335 15.02 -0.40 15.73
C LEU A 335 16.00 -0.64 16.86
N GLN A 336 17.15 -1.23 16.53
CA GLN A 336 18.18 -1.62 17.51
C GLN A 336 19.53 -1.05 17.11
N SER A 337 20.44 -0.88 18.09
CA SER A 337 21.82 -0.49 17.82
C SER A 337 22.53 -1.57 17.01
N SER A 338 23.19 -1.18 15.92
CA SER A 338 24.23 -2.03 15.36
C SER A 338 25.48 -1.88 16.24
N LEU A 339 25.85 -2.93 16.94
CA LEU A 339 27.10 -3.01 17.70
C LEU A 339 28.31 -2.66 16.84
#